data_4eb01a308af0e2b5e9e50ce6527dcb3c
#
_entry.id   4eb01a308af0e2b5e9e50ce6527dcb3c
#
_cell.length_a   1.000
_cell.length_b   1.000
_cell.length_c   1.000
_cell.angle_alpha   90.00
_cell.angle_beta   90.00
_cell.angle_gamma   90.00
#
_symmetry.space_group_name_H-M   'P 1'
#
loop_
_entity.id
_entity.type
_entity.pdbx_description
1 polymer ?
#
loop_
_entity_poly.entity_id
_entity_poly.type
_entity_poly.pdbx_seq_one_letter_code
_entity_poly.pdbx_strand_id
1 'polypeptide(L)'
;GWRPHHRLKDELPKMIAALKRDPLAWYKRNGLRPPHDLAEAAALGKHPEEVRRASDERYRREHSETRWAHFVNLMLGTWLLTQPPLIGVVEPLLRWTEIVSGVLLIVFASLSLSWHAPWARWVSAAIGAVVMAAPFVFWTDNPTAYLSDTLVGMLIFGFAVGTKPEVGPSPLARVTGPQVPQGWTYNPSSWTQRIPIIALALIGLYVSRYLAAYQLGYVSDVWEPFFQ
;
A
#
# COMPACT_ATOMS: atom_id res chain seq x y z
N GLY A 1 -52.42 -3.29 -5.48
CA GLY A 1 -50.98 -3.55 -5.57
C GLY A 1 -50.25 -2.35 -6.20
N TRP A 2 -49.18 -1.91 -5.60
CA TRP A 2 -48.33 -0.83 -6.10
C TRP A 2 -47.78 -1.21 -7.49
N ARG A 3 -47.93 -0.34 -8.49
CA ARG A 3 -47.29 -0.49 -9.80
C ARG A 3 -46.41 0.73 -10.03
N PRO A 4 -45.14 0.55 -10.40
CA PRO A 4 -44.28 1.70 -10.73
C PRO A 4 -44.82 2.43 -11.95
N HIS A 5 -45.06 3.74 -11.81
CA HIS A 5 -45.55 4.60 -12.91
C HIS A 5 -44.49 4.81 -14.01
N HIS A 6 -43.22 4.61 -13.69
CA HIS A 6 -42.09 4.81 -14.61
C HIS A 6 -41.23 3.54 -14.66
N ARG A 7 -40.83 3.15 -15.86
CA ARG A 7 -39.87 2.05 -16.06
C ARG A 7 -38.47 2.62 -15.97
N LEU A 8 -37.61 1.98 -15.21
CA LEU A 8 -36.19 2.39 -15.05
C LEU A 8 -35.49 2.53 -16.41
N LYS A 9 -35.80 1.67 -17.38
CA LYS A 9 -35.26 1.71 -18.73
C LYS A 9 -35.55 2.99 -19.49
N ASP A 10 -36.71 3.62 -19.23
CA ASP A 10 -37.16 4.82 -19.93
C ASP A 10 -36.70 6.09 -19.19
N GLU A 11 -36.54 6.03 -17.88
CA GLU A 11 -36.14 7.17 -17.05
C GLU A 11 -34.62 7.32 -16.93
N LEU A 12 -33.88 6.21 -16.95
CA LEU A 12 -32.41 6.23 -16.81
C LEU A 12 -31.70 7.10 -17.87
N PRO A 13 -32.07 7.04 -19.19
CA PRO A 13 -31.48 7.92 -20.19
C PRO A 13 -31.78 9.40 -19.93
N LYS A 14 -32.99 9.73 -19.46
CA LYS A 14 -33.38 11.09 -19.11
C LYS A 14 -32.60 11.64 -17.93
N MET A 15 -32.41 10.80 -16.90
CA MET A 15 -31.58 11.14 -15.73
C MET A 15 -30.14 11.38 -16.13
N ILE A 16 -29.58 10.54 -16.98
CA ILE A 16 -28.19 10.68 -17.49
C ILE A 16 -28.07 11.96 -18.32
N ALA A 17 -29.06 12.26 -19.18
CA ALA A 17 -29.07 13.47 -19.98
C ALA A 17 -29.15 14.74 -19.11
N ALA A 18 -30.01 14.73 -18.09
CA ALA A 18 -30.14 15.81 -17.12
C ALA A 18 -28.86 16.02 -16.31
N LEU A 19 -28.22 14.92 -15.87
CA LEU A 19 -26.93 14.93 -15.16
C LEU A 19 -25.81 15.49 -16.05
N LYS A 20 -25.77 15.11 -17.33
CA LYS A 20 -24.76 15.60 -18.28
C LYS A 20 -24.94 17.07 -18.61
N ARG A 21 -26.19 17.57 -18.63
CA ARG A 21 -26.50 18.96 -18.98
C ARG A 21 -26.07 19.95 -17.90
N ASP A 22 -26.40 19.68 -16.66
CA ASP A 22 -26.02 20.48 -15.49
C ASP A 22 -25.88 19.59 -14.25
N PRO A 23 -24.68 19.04 -14.03
CA PRO A 23 -24.42 18.14 -12.91
C PRO A 23 -24.74 18.75 -11.55
N LEU A 24 -24.34 20.00 -11.33
CA LEU A 24 -24.52 20.67 -10.03
C LEU A 24 -25.98 20.93 -9.70
N ALA A 25 -26.76 21.45 -10.67
CA ALA A 25 -28.18 21.65 -10.49
C ALA A 25 -28.92 20.33 -10.26
N TRP A 26 -28.46 19.25 -10.92
CA TRP A 26 -29.03 17.92 -10.73
C TRP A 26 -28.82 17.41 -9.29
N TYR A 27 -27.58 17.49 -8.73
CA TYR A 27 -27.30 17.09 -7.35
C TYR A 27 -28.11 17.93 -6.34
N LYS A 28 -28.16 19.26 -6.51
CA LYS A 28 -28.95 20.16 -5.65
C LYS A 28 -30.45 19.81 -5.66
N ARG A 29 -30.99 19.57 -6.86
CA ARG A 29 -32.44 19.26 -7.02
C ARG A 29 -32.82 17.96 -6.36
N ASN A 30 -31.91 16.96 -6.35
CA ASN A 30 -32.15 15.67 -5.74
C ASN A 30 -31.71 15.59 -4.27
N GLY A 31 -31.32 16.70 -3.64
CA GLY A 31 -30.89 16.75 -2.23
C GLY A 31 -29.60 15.97 -1.96
N LEU A 32 -28.81 15.72 -2.99
CA LEU A 32 -27.56 14.99 -2.90
C LEU A 32 -26.37 15.95 -2.79
N ARG A 33 -25.34 15.56 -2.05
CA ARG A 33 -24.09 16.32 -2.03
C ARG A 33 -23.34 16.06 -3.33
N PRO A 34 -22.95 17.12 -4.07
CA PRO A 34 -22.12 16.93 -5.27
C PRO A 34 -20.75 16.36 -4.87
N PRO A 35 -20.13 15.56 -5.75
CA PRO A 35 -18.74 15.15 -5.60
C PRO A 35 -17.82 16.37 -5.44
N HIS A 36 -16.72 16.19 -4.70
CA HIS A 36 -15.81 17.31 -4.38
C HIS A 36 -15.24 17.99 -5.63
N ASP A 37 -14.89 17.20 -6.64
CA ASP A 37 -14.40 17.66 -7.94
C ASP A 37 -15.41 18.56 -8.70
N LEU A 38 -16.70 18.22 -8.62
CA LEU A 38 -17.79 19.05 -9.19
C LEU A 38 -17.97 20.36 -8.44
N ALA A 39 -17.93 20.33 -7.11
CA ALA A 39 -18.06 21.52 -6.28
C ALA A 39 -16.85 22.46 -6.47
N GLU A 40 -15.65 21.91 -6.52
CA GLU A 40 -14.40 22.63 -6.74
C GLU A 40 -14.33 23.22 -8.16
N ALA A 41 -14.74 22.46 -9.19
CA ALA A 41 -14.80 22.94 -10.56
C ALA A 41 -15.71 24.15 -10.72
N ALA A 42 -16.89 24.11 -10.08
CA ALA A 42 -17.82 25.23 -10.10
C ALA A 42 -17.28 26.47 -9.38
N ALA A 43 -16.60 26.27 -8.24
CA ALA A 43 -15.95 27.35 -7.50
C ALA A 43 -14.82 28.02 -8.30
N LEU A 44 -14.11 27.23 -9.13
CA LEU A 44 -12.99 27.68 -9.95
C LEU A 44 -13.39 28.15 -11.35
N GLY A 45 -14.67 28.00 -11.75
CA GLY A 45 -15.14 28.28 -13.12
C GLY A 45 -14.50 27.37 -14.18
N LYS A 46 -14.02 26.18 -13.79
CA LYS A 46 -13.35 25.19 -14.65
C LYS A 46 -14.27 24.03 -15.01
N HIS A 47 -13.94 23.32 -16.08
CA HIS A 47 -14.66 22.12 -16.44
C HIS A 47 -14.37 20.98 -15.41
N PRO A 48 -15.38 20.23 -14.91
CA PRO A 48 -15.18 19.19 -13.89
C PRO A 48 -14.13 18.13 -14.25
N GLU A 49 -14.02 17.80 -15.54
CA GLU A 49 -12.99 16.83 -16.01
C GLU A 49 -11.57 17.37 -15.88
N GLU A 50 -11.35 18.66 -16.04
CA GLU A 50 -10.03 19.30 -15.89
C GLU A 50 -9.58 19.25 -14.43
N VAL A 51 -10.49 19.59 -13.51
CA VAL A 51 -10.23 19.54 -12.07
C VAL A 51 -9.92 18.10 -11.63
N ARG A 52 -10.72 17.14 -12.12
CA ARG A 52 -10.47 15.73 -11.82
C ARG A 52 -9.13 15.24 -12.36
N ARG A 53 -8.78 15.56 -13.62
CA ARG A 53 -7.47 15.19 -14.20
C ARG A 53 -6.32 15.80 -13.40
N ALA A 54 -6.41 17.06 -13.04
CA ALA A 54 -5.40 17.73 -12.23
C ALA A 54 -5.25 17.08 -10.84
N SER A 55 -6.37 16.69 -10.21
CA SER A 55 -6.37 15.96 -8.95
C SER A 55 -5.72 14.59 -9.07
N ASP A 56 -6.07 13.81 -10.10
CA ASP A 56 -5.50 12.49 -10.34
C ASP A 56 -3.99 12.54 -10.66
N GLU A 57 -3.55 13.57 -11.41
CA GLU A 57 -2.12 13.80 -11.69
C GLU A 57 -1.35 14.16 -10.42
N ARG A 58 -1.93 15.03 -9.57
CA ARG A 58 -1.36 15.37 -8.26
C ARG A 58 -1.23 14.11 -7.40
N TYR A 59 -2.29 13.31 -7.29
CA TYR A 59 -2.29 12.06 -6.56
C TYR A 59 -1.18 11.12 -7.03
N ARG A 60 -1.04 10.92 -8.35
CA ARG A 60 0.01 10.06 -8.91
C ARG A 60 1.40 10.56 -8.59
N ARG A 61 1.61 11.87 -8.63
CA ARG A 61 2.90 12.50 -8.30
C ARG A 61 3.24 12.27 -6.83
N GLU A 62 2.36 12.63 -5.91
CA GLU A 62 2.54 12.46 -4.47
C GLU A 62 2.77 10.99 -4.10
N HIS A 63 2.00 10.07 -4.69
CA HIS A 63 2.22 8.64 -4.50
C HIS A 63 3.59 8.18 -5.02
N SER A 64 4.04 8.69 -6.17
CA SER A 64 5.35 8.32 -6.72
C SER A 64 6.51 8.81 -5.86
N GLU A 65 6.39 9.99 -5.26
CA GLU A 65 7.40 10.59 -4.37
C GLU A 65 7.56 9.81 -3.05
N THR A 66 6.47 9.25 -2.53
CA THR A 66 6.49 8.52 -1.25
C THR A 66 6.61 6.99 -1.40
N ARG A 67 6.70 6.50 -2.63
CA ARG A 67 6.74 5.05 -2.93
C ARG A 67 7.91 4.32 -2.28
N TRP A 68 9.03 5.00 -2.08
CA TRP A 68 10.21 4.44 -1.40
C TRP A 68 9.89 3.89 0.01
N ALA A 69 8.98 4.52 0.74
CA ALA A 69 8.60 4.06 2.07
C ALA A 69 7.91 2.69 2.05
N HIS A 70 7.15 2.39 1.00
CA HIS A 70 6.55 1.07 0.82
C HIS A 70 7.60 0.00 0.48
N PHE A 71 8.68 0.36 -0.24
CA PHE A 71 9.82 -0.54 -0.43
C PHE A 71 10.53 -0.84 0.89
N VAL A 72 10.72 0.17 1.74
CA VAL A 72 11.29 -0.04 3.08
C VAL A 72 10.40 -0.98 3.89
N ASN A 73 9.07 -0.78 3.89
CA ASN A 73 8.14 -1.69 4.57
C ASN A 73 8.22 -3.13 4.02
N LEU A 74 8.41 -3.30 2.71
CA LEU A 74 8.62 -4.63 2.11
C LEU A 74 9.91 -5.28 2.63
N MET A 75 11.01 -4.52 2.73
CA MET A 75 12.27 -4.98 3.33
C MET A 75 12.08 -5.33 4.82
N LEU A 76 11.36 -4.51 5.58
CA LEU A 76 11.05 -4.78 6.99
C LEU A 76 10.18 -6.03 7.15
N GLY A 77 9.26 -6.30 6.21
CA GLY A 77 8.51 -7.57 6.17
C GLY A 77 9.43 -8.79 5.98
N THR A 78 10.41 -8.69 5.08
CA THR A 78 11.43 -9.72 4.90
C THR A 78 12.31 -9.85 6.15
N TRP A 79 12.60 -8.73 6.81
CA TRP A 79 13.32 -8.72 8.08
C TRP A 79 12.58 -9.53 9.15
N LEU A 80 11.30 -9.27 9.38
CA LEU A 80 10.47 -10.02 10.34
C LEU A 80 10.38 -11.51 10.00
N LEU A 81 10.18 -11.84 8.72
CA LEU A 81 10.07 -13.22 8.27
C LEU A 81 11.33 -14.05 8.57
N THR A 82 12.50 -13.41 8.47
CA THR A 82 13.80 -14.06 8.66
C THR A 82 14.33 -13.93 10.09
N GLN A 83 13.71 -13.15 10.96
CA GLN A 83 14.17 -12.89 12.32
C GLN A 83 14.15 -14.12 13.22
N PRO A 84 13.07 -14.93 13.31
CA PRO A 84 13.00 -16.04 14.23
C PRO A 84 14.16 -17.05 14.11
N PRO A 85 14.52 -17.52 12.91
CA PRO A 85 15.65 -18.45 12.78
C PRO A 85 17.01 -17.81 13.01
N LEU A 86 17.16 -16.48 12.81
CA LEU A 86 18.46 -15.81 12.90
C LEU A 86 18.84 -15.37 14.33
N ILE A 87 17.86 -15.01 15.14
CA ILE A 87 18.09 -14.54 16.52
C ILE A 87 17.58 -15.51 17.59
N GLY A 88 17.12 -16.70 17.18
CA GLY A 88 16.73 -17.77 18.09
C GLY A 88 15.50 -17.44 18.93
N VAL A 89 14.44 -16.89 18.33
CA VAL A 89 13.15 -16.65 19.01
C VAL A 89 12.54 -18.00 19.38
N VAL A 90 12.56 -18.35 20.66
CA VAL A 90 12.08 -19.62 21.19
C VAL A 90 10.56 -19.58 21.43
N GLU A 91 10.04 -18.43 21.82
CA GLU A 91 8.63 -18.23 22.17
C GLU A 91 7.72 -18.52 20.97
N PRO A 92 6.87 -19.58 21.01
CA PRO A 92 6.12 -19.98 19.80
C PRO A 92 5.15 -18.91 19.31
N LEU A 93 4.47 -18.21 20.22
CA LEU A 93 3.50 -17.17 19.85
C LEU A 93 4.18 -15.96 19.21
N LEU A 94 5.29 -15.50 19.77
CA LEU A 94 6.07 -14.40 19.20
C LEU A 94 6.62 -14.78 17.83
N ARG A 95 7.22 -15.98 17.70
CA ARG A 95 7.73 -16.51 16.44
C ARG A 95 6.67 -16.51 15.33
N TRP A 96 5.47 -17.03 15.62
CA TRP A 96 4.39 -17.05 14.65
C TRP A 96 3.88 -15.63 14.32
N THR A 97 3.83 -14.74 15.31
CA THR A 97 3.44 -13.35 15.09
C THR A 97 4.42 -12.67 14.15
N GLU A 98 5.73 -12.83 14.31
CA GLU A 98 6.75 -12.28 13.41
C GLU A 98 6.61 -12.85 11.98
N ILE A 99 6.48 -14.17 11.83
CA ILE A 99 6.36 -14.82 10.52
C ILE A 99 5.09 -14.33 9.80
N VAL A 100 3.94 -14.41 10.48
CA VAL A 100 2.65 -14.00 9.88
C VAL A 100 2.64 -12.51 9.55
N SER A 101 3.10 -11.67 10.47
CA SER A 101 3.22 -10.22 10.26
C SER A 101 4.18 -9.91 9.11
N GLY A 102 5.30 -10.61 9.01
CA GLY A 102 6.26 -10.47 7.91
C GLY A 102 5.65 -10.78 6.55
N VAL A 103 4.95 -11.92 6.43
CA VAL A 103 4.25 -12.31 5.19
C VAL A 103 3.17 -11.30 4.83
N LEU A 104 2.30 -10.94 5.78
CA LEU A 104 1.23 -9.97 5.55
C LEU A 104 1.81 -8.60 5.16
N LEU A 105 2.87 -8.16 5.82
CA LEU A 105 3.51 -6.89 5.49
C LEU A 105 4.08 -6.88 4.07
N ILE A 106 4.73 -7.97 3.63
CA ILE A 106 5.21 -8.11 2.25
C ILE A 106 4.05 -7.97 1.26
N VAL A 107 2.92 -8.64 1.52
CA VAL A 107 1.74 -8.56 0.66
C VAL A 107 1.17 -7.14 0.63
N PHE A 108 0.89 -6.54 1.79
CA PHE A 108 0.24 -5.23 1.84
C PHE A 108 1.18 -4.08 1.47
N ALA A 109 2.47 -4.15 1.77
CA ALA A 109 3.45 -3.20 1.26
C ALA A 109 3.56 -3.27 -0.27
N SER A 110 3.54 -4.49 -0.86
CA SER A 110 3.50 -4.67 -2.31
C SER A 110 2.24 -4.09 -2.94
N LEU A 111 1.07 -4.30 -2.33
CA LEU A 111 -0.18 -3.68 -2.77
C LEU A 111 -0.13 -2.14 -2.67
N SER A 112 0.49 -1.60 -1.62
CA SER A 112 0.66 -0.15 -1.42
C SER A 112 1.56 0.51 -2.46
N LEU A 113 2.39 -0.25 -3.16
CA LEU A 113 3.18 0.25 -4.28
C LEU A 113 2.30 0.59 -5.49
N SER A 114 1.10 0.01 -5.56
CA SER A 114 0.11 0.34 -6.56
C SER A 114 -0.78 1.49 -6.07
N TRP A 115 -0.89 2.54 -6.87
CA TRP A 115 -1.79 3.66 -6.59
C TRP A 115 -3.28 3.28 -6.59
N HIS A 116 -3.62 2.04 -6.99
CA HIS A 116 -4.99 1.53 -6.98
C HIS A 116 -5.47 1.09 -5.58
N ALA A 117 -4.55 0.81 -4.66
CA ALA A 117 -4.87 0.27 -3.33
C ALA A 117 -4.40 1.19 -2.18
N PRO A 118 -4.92 2.44 -2.08
CA PRO A 118 -4.47 3.40 -1.07
C PRO A 118 -4.75 2.96 0.37
N TRP A 119 -5.69 2.03 0.56
CA TRP A 119 -6.05 1.49 1.86
C TRP A 119 -5.01 0.50 2.42
N ALA A 120 -4.21 -0.13 1.55
CA ALA A 120 -3.25 -1.16 1.96
C ALA A 120 -2.18 -0.63 2.94
N ARG A 121 -1.81 0.65 2.85
CA ARG A 121 -0.91 1.31 3.79
C ARG A 121 -1.41 1.28 5.23
N TRP A 122 -2.72 1.42 5.43
CA TRP A 122 -3.31 1.40 6.77
C TRP A 122 -3.27 0.01 7.40
N VAL A 123 -3.38 -1.04 6.57
CA VAL A 123 -3.16 -2.43 7.04
C VAL A 123 -1.69 -2.61 7.42
N SER A 124 -0.75 -2.09 6.63
CA SER A 124 0.67 -2.10 7.01
C SER A 124 0.93 -1.35 8.31
N ALA A 125 0.26 -0.22 8.55
CA ALA A 125 0.35 0.50 9.82
C ALA A 125 -0.17 -0.34 11.00
N ALA A 126 -1.31 -1.00 10.83
CA ALA A 126 -1.87 -1.89 11.85
C ALA A 126 -0.93 -3.07 12.16
N ILE A 127 -0.30 -3.67 11.15
CA ILE A 127 0.72 -4.71 11.32
C ILE A 127 1.90 -4.16 12.12
N GLY A 128 2.39 -2.95 11.79
CA GLY A 128 3.46 -2.30 12.56
C GLY A 128 3.12 -2.11 14.03
N ALA A 129 1.89 -1.70 14.33
CA ALA A 129 1.41 -1.55 15.71
C ALA A 129 1.36 -2.91 16.45
N VAL A 130 0.91 -3.98 15.77
CA VAL A 130 0.89 -5.34 16.32
C VAL A 130 2.31 -5.83 16.63
N VAL A 131 3.24 -5.68 15.69
CA VAL A 131 4.65 -6.08 15.88
C VAL A 131 5.28 -5.31 17.02
N MET A 132 5.06 -4.00 17.10
CA MET A 132 5.58 -3.17 18.19
C MET A 132 5.05 -3.61 19.57
N ALA A 133 3.78 -4.04 19.65
CA ALA A 133 3.15 -4.46 20.87
C ALA A 133 3.48 -5.92 21.26
N ALA A 134 3.84 -6.78 20.30
CA ALA A 134 4.02 -8.21 20.52
C ALA A 134 4.99 -8.58 21.65
N PRO A 135 6.19 -7.99 21.77
CA PRO A 135 7.12 -8.30 22.86
C PRO A 135 6.56 -8.02 24.26
N PHE A 136 5.71 -7.00 24.38
CA PHE A 136 5.05 -6.65 25.63
C PHE A 136 3.92 -7.61 25.98
N VAL A 137 3.18 -8.05 24.97
CA VAL A 137 2.04 -8.97 25.12
C VAL A 137 2.50 -10.38 25.46
N PHE A 138 3.54 -10.86 24.79
CA PHE A 138 4.07 -12.22 24.98
C PHE A 138 5.18 -12.32 26.02
N TRP A 139 5.59 -11.17 26.59
CA TRP A 139 6.56 -11.09 27.69
C TRP A 139 7.84 -11.87 27.41
N THR A 140 8.51 -11.55 26.29
CA THR A 140 9.72 -12.27 25.89
C THR A 140 10.92 -11.92 26.76
N ASP A 141 11.69 -12.92 27.16
CA ASP A 141 12.96 -12.74 27.89
C ASP A 141 14.15 -12.44 26.98
N ASN A 142 13.95 -12.47 25.64
CA ASN A 142 15.00 -12.20 24.68
C ASN A 142 15.11 -10.70 24.42
N PRO A 143 16.15 -10.01 24.94
CA PRO A 143 16.26 -8.55 24.79
C PRO A 143 16.50 -8.11 23.33
N THR A 144 17.10 -8.98 22.51
CA THR A 144 17.33 -8.68 21.09
C THR A 144 16.02 -8.73 20.29
N ALA A 145 15.15 -9.70 20.57
CA ALA A 145 13.82 -9.78 19.98
C ALA A 145 12.98 -8.58 20.40
N TYR A 146 13.00 -8.27 21.72
CA TYR A 146 12.27 -7.13 22.27
C TYR A 146 12.63 -5.81 21.60
N LEU A 147 13.94 -5.51 21.50
CA LEU A 147 14.40 -4.27 20.87
C LEU A 147 14.12 -4.24 19.38
N SER A 148 14.37 -5.36 18.67
CA SER A 148 14.16 -5.48 17.24
C SER A 148 12.70 -5.26 16.87
N ASP A 149 11.77 -5.96 17.52
CA ASP A 149 10.34 -5.88 17.21
C ASP A 149 9.76 -4.50 17.52
N THR A 150 10.14 -3.93 18.64
CA THR A 150 9.70 -2.57 19.00
C THR A 150 10.18 -1.56 17.94
N LEU A 151 11.45 -1.62 17.54
CA LEU A 151 12.03 -0.70 16.58
C LEU A 151 11.46 -0.94 15.16
N VAL A 152 11.41 -2.19 14.72
CA VAL A 152 10.87 -2.57 13.40
C VAL A 152 9.39 -2.20 13.31
N GLY A 153 8.59 -2.50 14.34
CA GLY A 153 7.18 -2.14 14.39
C GLY A 153 6.96 -0.63 14.33
N MET A 154 7.78 0.16 15.04
CA MET A 154 7.74 1.62 14.99
C MET A 154 8.08 2.15 13.59
N LEU A 155 9.10 1.60 12.94
CA LEU A 155 9.49 1.99 11.58
C LEU A 155 8.40 1.65 10.57
N ILE A 156 7.82 0.43 10.63
CA ILE A 156 6.70 0.02 9.76
C ILE A 156 5.54 1.00 9.91
N PHE A 157 5.14 1.29 11.16
CA PHE A 157 4.05 2.21 11.44
C PHE A 157 4.35 3.61 10.91
N GLY A 158 5.52 4.15 11.20
CA GLY A 158 5.95 5.48 10.78
C GLY A 158 5.97 5.64 9.26
N PHE A 159 6.55 4.68 8.54
CA PHE A 159 6.59 4.70 7.08
C PHE A 159 5.22 4.48 6.44
N ALA A 160 4.35 3.68 7.04
CA ALA A 160 3.01 3.46 6.51
C ALA A 160 2.10 4.69 6.69
N VAL A 161 2.15 5.35 7.87
CA VAL A 161 1.34 6.53 8.17
C VAL A 161 1.88 7.79 7.47
N GLY A 162 3.21 7.94 7.43
CA GLY A 162 3.87 9.12 6.84
C GLY A 162 3.77 9.23 5.32
N THR A 163 3.24 8.20 4.63
CA THR A 163 3.09 8.25 3.17
C THR A 163 1.90 9.09 2.74
N LYS A 164 2.09 9.85 1.65
CA LYS A 164 1.04 10.59 0.95
C LYS A 164 0.57 9.75 -0.27
N PRO A 165 -0.55 10.07 -0.89
CA PRO A 165 -1.54 11.09 -0.50
C PRO A 165 -2.56 10.56 0.52
N GLU A 166 -3.19 11.46 1.24
CA GLU A 166 -4.24 11.13 2.21
C GLU A 166 -5.55 10.72 1.53
N VAL A 167 -5.83 11.32 0.39
CA VAL A 167 -7.05 11.08 -0.40
C VAL A 167 -6.73 10.13 -1.56
N GLY A 168 -7.58 9.13 -1.77
CA GLY A 168 -7.40 8.16 -2.85
C GLY A 168 -7.71 8.72 -4.24
N PRO A 169 -7.29 8.02 -5.30
CA PRO A 169 -7.59 8.41 -6.68
C PRO A 169 -9.09 8.32 -6.96
N SER A 170 -9.54 9.09 -7.97
CA SER A 170 -10.91 9.00 -8.46
C SER A 170 -11.27 7.57 -8.93
N PRO A 171 -12.55 7.17 -8.87
CA PRO A 171 -12.97 5.85 -9.35
C PRO A 171 -12.58 5.59 -10.80
N LEU A 172 -12.59 6.61 -11.65
CA LEU A 172 -12.17 6.49 -13.04
C LEU A 172 -10.67 6.22 -13.18
N ALA A 173 -9.85 6.93 -12.41
CA ALA A 173 -8.42 6.74 -12.42
C ALA A 173 -8.01 5.34 -11.94
N ARG A 174 -8.78 4.71 -11.04
CA ARG A 174 -8.56 3.32 -10.62
C ARG A 174 -8.73 2.31 -11.75
N VAL A 175 -9.62 2.59 -12.69
CA VAL A 175 -9.94 1.68 -13.82
C VAL A 175 -8.99 1.90 -14.99
N THR A 176 -8.64 3.15 -15.31
CA THR A 176 -7.86 3.49 -16.51
C THR A 176 -6.37 3.16 -16.41
N GLY A 177 -5.85 2.95 -15.20
CA GLY A 177 -4.43 2.64 -14.99
C GLY A 177 -3.47 3.78 -15.36
N PRO A 178 -2.16 3.57 -15.26
CA PRO A 178 -1.16 4.55 -15.66
C PRO A 178 -1.12 4.69 -17.20
N GLN A 179 -1.02 5.93 -17.66
CA GLN A 179 -0.88 6.21 -19.09
C GLN A 179 0.48 5.71 -19.62
N VAL A 180 0.48 5.19 -20.84
CA VAL A 180 1.72 4.87 -21.56
C VAL A 180 2.36 6.19 -21.98
N PRO A 181 3.67 6.42 -21.70
CA PRO A 181 4.37 7.62 -22.13
C PRO A 181 4.32 7.80 -23.65
N GLN A 182 4.31 9.04 -24.12
CA GLN A 182 4.34 9.32 -25.57
C GLN A 182 5.59 8.70 -26.22
N GLY A 183 5.39 8.03 -27.34
CA GLY A 183 6.45 7.35 -28.07
C GLY A 183 6.76 5.93 -27.61
N TRP A 184 6.06 5.41 -26.59
CA TRP A 184 6.21 4.06 -26.10
C TRP A 184 4.98 3.20 -26.40
N THR A 185 5.19 1.94 -26.70
CA THR A 185 4.10 0.95 -26.90
C THR A 185 3.68 0.28 -25.60
N TYR A 186 4.47 0.43 -24.54
CA TYR A 186 4.25 -0.12 -23.20
C TYR A 186 4.75 0.84 -22.13
N ASN A 187 4.33 0.64 -20.88
CA ASN A 187 4.84 1.40 -19.77
C ASN A 187 6.17 0.79 -19.27
N PRO A 188 7.34 1.45 -19.47
CA PRO A 188 8.65 0.93 -19.07
C PRO A 188 8.81 0.86 -17.53
N SER A 189 7.95 1.52 -16.79
CA SER A 189 7.91 1.49 -15.32
C SER A 189 6.93 0.45 -14.77
N SER A 190 6.56 -0.57 -15.56
CA SER A 190 5.64 -1.60 -15.10
C SER A 190 6.26 -2.46 -13.98
N TRP A 191 5.40 -2.96 -13.11
CA TRP A 191 5.80 -3.83 -11.99
C TRP A 191 6.48 -5.11 -12.44
N THR A 192 5.99 -5.71 -13.52
CA THR A 192 6.54 -6.95 -14.09
C THR A 192 8.02 -6.84 -14.42
N GLN A 193 8.49 -5.67 -14.83
CA GLN A 193 9.91 -5.42 -15.10
C GLN A 193 10.74 -5.19 -13.84
N ARG A 194 10.13 -4.76 -12.75
CA ARG A 194 10.81 -4.48 -11.47
C ARG A 194 10.83 -5.68 -10.53
N ILE A 195 9.90 -6.64 -10.66
CA ILE A 195 9.84 -7.83 -9.82
C ILE A 195 11.17 -8.58 -9.74
N PRO A 196 11.89 -8.88 -10.84
CA PRO A 196 13.18 -9.58 -10.74
C PRO A 196 14.23 -8.82 -9.94
N ILE A 197 14.30 -7.49 -10.09
CA ILE A 197 15.25 -6.65 -9.37
C ILE A 197 14.92 -6.65 -7.87
N ILE A 198 13.65 -6.52 -7.53
CA ILE A 198 13.17 -6.55 -6.15
C ILE A 198 13.47 -7.92 -5.51
N ALA A 199 13.18 -9.01 -6.23
CA ALA A 199 13.45 -10.36 -5.74
C ALA A 199 14.95 -10.57 -5.44
N LEU A 200 15.83 -10.15 -6.36
CA LEU A 200 17.28 -10.22 -6.15
C LEU A 200 17.75 -9.36 -4.97
N ALA A 201 17.17 -8.16 -4.81
CA ALA A 201 17.48 -7.30 -3.67
C ALA A 201 17.06 -7.92 -2.33
N LEU A 202 15.90 -8.60 -2.28
CA LEU A 202 15.44 -9.31 -1.08
C LEU A 202 16.31 -10.53 -0.77
N ILE A 203 16.75 -11.27 -1.78
CA ILE A 203 17.72 -12.37 -1.60
C ILE A 203 19.04 -11.82 -1.04
N GLY A 204 19.56 -10.72 -1.60
CA GLY A 204 20.76 -10.07 -1.11
C GLY A 204 20.62 -9.60 0.35
N LEU A 205 19.47 -9.05 0.71
CA LEU A 205 19.16 -8.68 2.09
C LEU A 205 19.20 -9.90 3.03
N TYR A 206 18.57 -11.01 2.61
CA TYR A 206 18.59 -12.24 3.39
C TYR A 206 20.00 -12.78 3.60
N VAL A 207 20.79 -12.86 2.53
CA VAL A 207 22.19 -13.34 2.60
C VAL A 207 23.01 -12.45 3.53
N SER A 208 22.92 -11.12 3.39
CA SER A 208 23.65 -10.18 4.27
C SER A 208 23.27 -10.36 5.74
N ARG A 209 21.97 -10.54 6.02
CA ARG A 209 21.50 -10.81 7.39
C ARG A 209 22.01 -12.13 7.95
N TYR A 210 21.99 -13.17 7.13
CA TYR A 210 22.47 -14.48 7.52
C TYR A 210 23.95 -14.46 7.88
N LEU A 211 24.78 -13.80 7.05
CA LEU A 211 26.20 -13.63 7.33
C LEU A 211 26.45 -12.77 8.58
N ALA A 212 25.67 -11.70 8.77
CA ALA A 212 25.78 -10.90 9.99
C ALA A 212 25.39 -11.72 11.25
N ALA A 213 24.35 -12.52 11.18
CA ALA A 213 23.96 -13.41 12.29
C ALA A 213 25.02 -14.44 12.62
N TYR A 214 25.71 -14.97 11.60
CA TYR A 214 26.86 -15.85 11.78
C TYR A 214 28.03 -15.14 12.47
N GLN A 215 28.40 -13.94 12.02
CA GLN A 215 29.47 -13.15 12.63
C GLN A 215 29.18 -12.76 14.07
N LEU A 216 27.91 -12.58 14.44
CA LEU A 216 27.48 -12.26 15.79
C LEU A 216 27.29 -13.51 16.68
N GLY A 217 27.50 -14.71 16.13
CA GLY A 217 27.40 -15.97 16.88
C GLY A 217 25.96 -16.48 17.10
N TYR A 218 24.96 -15.91 16.43
CA TYR A 218 23.57 -16.40 16.49
C TYR A 218 23.33 -17.66 15.66
N VAL A 219 24.19 -17.91 14.66
CA VAL A 219 24.16 -19.08 13.78
C VAL A 219 25.53 -19.75 13.85
N SER A 220 25.56 -21.07 14.09
CA SER A 220 26.80 -21.81 14.28
C SER A 220 27.55 -22.11 12.99
N ASP A 221 26.81 -22.30 11.90
CA ASP A 221 27.36 -22.71 10.61
C ASP A 221 26.83 -21.88 9.47
N VAL A 222 27.66 -21.63 8.46
CA VAL A 222 27.26 -21.01 7.18
C VAL A 222 27.24 -22.09 6.12
N TRP A 223 26.10 -22.26 5.46
CA TRP A 223 26.00 -23.13 4.29
C TRP A 223 26.72 -22.46 3.10
N GLU A 224 27.82 -23.06 2.70
CA GLU A 224 28.61 -22.63 1.55
C GLU A 224 28.55 -23.68 0.44
N PRO A 225 27.78 -23.50 -0.62
CA PRO A 225 27.64 -24.48 -1.68
C PRO A 225 28.87 -24.63 -2.57
N PHE A 226 29.83 -23.67 -2.52
CA PHE A 226 30.98 -23.62 -3.41
C PHE A 226 32.31 -24.02 -2.77
N PHE A 227 32.40 -24.10 -1.46
CA PHE A 227 33.65 -24.34 -0.71
C PHE A 227 33.52 -25.49 0.31
N GLN A 228 32.82 -26.53 -0.04
CA GLN A 228 32.78 -27.77 0.76
C GLN A 228 34.02 -28.59 0.59
#